data_86988437524243ace66f5f83e946166c
#
_entry.id   86988437524243ace66f5f83e946166c
#
_cell.length_a   1.000
_cell.length_b   1.000
_cell.length_c   1.000
_cell.angle_alpha   90.00
_cell.angle_beta   90.00
_cell.angle_gamma   90.00
#
_symmetry.space_group_name_H-M   'P 1'
#
loop_
_entity.id
_entity.type
_entity.pdbx_description
1 polymer ?
#
loop_
_entity_poly.entity_id
_entity_poly.type
_entity_poly.pdbx_seq_one_letter_code
_entity_poly.pdbx_strand_id
1 'polypeptide(L)'
;MPIFITDAAFILENRETHRRALFFLEMDMATERIVSYVLRDSRITLHYKLSQYDRYLKSLRYRETYNAFGDFRFFTLLFVTLGKERVEHVRAEMQDLQESLSDYYRFTTFDEAMGDFLGAIWQSRLLSDTTRYPLVREEVAVSG
;
A
#
# COMPACT_ATOMS: atom_id res chain seq x y z
N MET A 1 20.53 -3.42 11.64
CA MET A 1 19.13 -3.52 11.20
C MET A 1 18.80 -2.41 10.24
N PRO A 2 18.25 -2.71 9.08
CA PRO A 2 17.78 -1.64 8.20
C PRO A 2 16.64 -0.89 8.88
N ILE A 3 16.72 0.43 8.79
CA ILE A 3 15.64 1.30 9.29
C ILE A 3 14.49 1.23 8.29
N PHE A 4 13.31 0.89 8.78
CA PHE A 4 12.10 0.93 7.97
C PHE A 4 11.57 2.36 7.96
N ILE A 5 11.52 2.96 6.77
CA ILE A 5 11.05 4.34 6.59
C ILE A 5 9.91 4.33 5.58
N THR A 6 8.78 4.90 5.97
CA THR A 6 7.65 5.16 5.09
C THR A 6 7.54 6.65 4.82
N ASP A 7 6.97 7.04 3.67
CA ASP A 7 6.76 8.45 3.36
C ASP A 7 5.70 9.07 4.27
N ALA A 8 4.66 8.33 4.56
CA ALA A 8 3.64 8.77 5.51
C ALA A 8 2.91 7.57 6.09
N ALA A 9 2.38 7.75 7.27
CA ALA A 9 1.47 6.81 7.92
C ALA A 9 0.26 7.58 8.44
N PHE A 10 -0.92 7.01 8.30
CA PHE A 10 -2.13 7.63 8.82
C PHE A 10 -3.17 6.59 9.20
N ILE A 11 -4.15 7.02 9.97
CA ILE A 11 -5.22 6.16 10.43
C ILE A 11 -6.55 6.80 10.03
N LEU A 12 -7.42 5.98 9.46
CA LEU A 12 -8.80 6.36 9.21
C LEU A 12 -9.68 5.72 10.26
N GLU A 13 -10.60 6.49 10.80
CA GLU A 13 -11.57 6.01 11.77
C GLU A 13 -12.97 6.17 11.20
N ASN A 14 -13.76 5.12 11.30
CA ASN A 14 -15.20 5.19 11.03
C ASN A 14 -15.88 5.87 12.22
N ARG A 15 -16.56 6.99 11.97
CA ARG A 15 -17.17 7.79 13.04
C ARG A 15 -18.29 7.06 13.80
N GLU A 16 -18.97 6.16 13.13
CA GLU A 16 -20.09 5.43 13.72
C GLU A 16 -19.65 4.21 14.51
N THR A 17 -18.75 3.39 13.90
CA THR A 17 -18.31 2.13 14.50
C THR A 17 -17.05 2.27 15.34
N HIS A 18 -16.34 3.40 15.22
CA HIS A 18 -15.02 3.67 15.81
C HIS A 18 -13.93 2.69 15.36
N ARG A 19 -14.18 1.94 14.30
CA ARG A 19 -13.16 1.07 13.70
C ARG A 19 -12.10 1.92 13.05
N ARG A 20 -10.85 1.52 13.24
CA ARG A 20 -9.68 2.21 12.70
C ARG A 20 -8.91 1.32 11.76
N ALA A 21 -8.37 1.90 10.70
CA ALA A 21 -7.51 1.23 9.76
C ALA A 21 -6.20 2.00 9.60
N LEU A 22 -5.09 1.27 9.59
CA LEU A 22 -3.75 1.81 9.46
C LEU A 22 -3.31 1.75 8.00
N PHE A 23 -2.81 2.89 7.50
CA PHE A 23 -2.32 3.01 6.14
C PHE A 23 -0.89 3.55 6.14
N PHE A 24 -0.06 2.97 5.27
CA PHE A 24 1.22 3.54 4.92
C PHE A 24 1.15 4.07 3.49
N LEU A 25 1.77 5.21 3.27
CA LEU A 25 1.82 5.84 1.95
C LEU A 25 3.24 5.84 1.44
N GLU A 26 3.40 5.37 0.20
CA GLU A 26 4.66 5.41 -0.52
C GLU A 26 4.44 6.18 -1.82
N MET A 27 5.17 7.29 -1.97
CA MET A 27 5.09 8.15 -3.15
C MET A 27 6.26 7.85 -4.09
N ASP A 28 5.95 7.41 -5.30
CA ASP A 28 6.97 7.22 -6.33
C ASP A 28 6.86 8.34 -7.37
N MET A 29 7.81 9.24 -7.36
CA MET A 29 7.87 10.35 -8.30
C MET A 29 8.68 10.00 -9.56
N ALA A 30 8.79 8.71 -9.87
CA ALA A 30 9.53 8.16 -11.00
C ALA A 30 11.04 8.44 -10.96
N THR A 31 11.57 8.71 -9.78
CA THR A 31 13.00 8.93 -9.57
C THR A 31 13.74 7.64 -9.22
N GLU A 32 13.02 6.58 -8.85
CA GLU A 32 13.58 5.30 -8.49
C GLU A 32 13.36 4.29 -9.61
N ARG A 33 14.29 3.36 -9.77
CA ARG A 33 14.13 2.25 -10.70
C ARG A 33 13.26 1.17 -10.07
N ILE A 34 12.42 0.53 -10.87
CA ILE A 34 11.60 -0.59 -10.40
C ILE A 34 12.49 -1.77 -10.07
N VAL A 35 13.41 -2.09 -10.99
CA VAL A 35 14.43 -3.14 -10.80
C VAL A 35 15.77 -2.54 -11.18
N SER A 36 16.80 -2.79 -10.38
CA SER A 36 18.13 -2.33 -10.70
C SER A 36 18.82 -3.29 -11.69
N TYR A 37 19.17 -2.77 -12.85
CA TYR A 37 19.97 -3.48 -13.83
C TYR A 37 21.46 -3.37 -13.57
N VAL A 38 21.84 -2.43 -12.73
CA VAL A 38 23.22 -2.26 -12.32
C VAL A 38 23.30 -2.76 -10.89
N LEU A 39 24.15 -3.76 -10.65
CA LEU A 39 24.35 -4.33 -9.32
C LEU A 39 25.01 -3.32 -8.38
N ARG A 40 24.39 -2.20 -8.18
CA ARG A 40 24.86 -1.22 -7.21
C ARG A 40 24.22 -1.49 -5.89
N ASP A 41 23.14 -0.89 -5.62
CA ASP A 41 22.52 -0.98 -4.32
C ASP A 41 21.03 -1.33 -4.52
N SER A 42 20.70 -2.61 -4.32
CA SER A 42 19.33 -3.10 -4.46
C SER A 42 18.35 -2.39 -3.53
N ARG A 43 18.86 -1.71 -2.49
CA ARG A 43 18.02 -0.97 -1.55
C ARG A 43 17.33 0.24 -2.17
N ILE A 44 17.80 0.71 -3.33
CA ILE A 44 17.19 1.84 -4.02
C ILE A 44 16.08 1.42 -4.99
N THR A 45 15.87 0.14 -5.20
CA THR A 45 14.83 -0.35 -6.11
C THR A 45 13.48 -0.36 -5.43
N LEU A 46 12.43 -0.14 -6.23
CA LEU A 46 11.06 -0.24 -5.73
C LEU A 46 10.71 -1.66 -5.27
N HIS A 47 11.18 -2.67 -5.99
CA HIS A 47 10.96 -4.06 -5.61
C HIS A 47 11.50 -4.34 -4.21
N TYR A 48 12.70 -3.87 -3.92
CA TYR A 48 13.29 -4.02 -2.60
C TYR A 48 12.46 -3.29 -1.54
N LYS A 49 12.05 -2.05 -1.82
CA LYS A 49 11.23 -1.25 -0.92
C LYS A 49 9.92 -1.95 -0.59
N LEU A 50 9.24 -2.44 -1.62
CA LEU A 50 7.96 -3.14 -1.45
C LEU A 50 8.14 -4.45 -0.70
N SER A 51 9.23 -5.17 -0.92
CA SER A 51 9.53 -6.38 -0.16
C SER A 51 9.80 -6.09 1.31
N GLN A 52 10.35 -4.92 1.64
CA GLN A 52 10.50 -4.51 3.05
C GLN A 52 9.13 -4.30 3.72
N TYR A 53 8.15 -3.74 3.02
CA TYR A 53 6.79 -3.64 3.55
C TYR A 53 6.19 -5.01 3.82
N ASP A 54 6.40 -5.95 2.92
CA ASP A 54 5.96 -7.33 3.10
C ASP A 54 6.55 -7.95 4.36
N ARG A 55 7.85 -7.79 4.57
CA ARG A 55 8.53 -8.24 5.79
C ARG A 55 7.99 -7.55 7.05
N TYR A 56 7.75 -6.24 6.94
CA TYR A 56 7.23 -5.47 8.06
C TYR A 56 5.85 -5.95 8.47
N LEU A 57 4.98 -6.22 7.48
CA LEU A 57 3.65 -6.76 7.73
C LEU A 57 3.74 -8.11 8.46
N LYS A 58 4.61 -9.00 8.00
CA LYS A 58 4.80 -10.32 8.60
C LYS A 58 5.42 -10.26 10.00
N SER A 59 6.25 -9.25 10.26
CA SER A 59 6.94 -9.10 11.55
C SER A 59 6.01 -8.71 12.69
N LEU A 60 4.85 -8.15 12.38
CA LEU A 60 3.87 -7.64 13.33
C LEU A 60 4.39 -6.48 14.21
N ARG A 61 5.55 -5.92 13.91
CA ARG A 61 6.12 -4.80 14.68
C ARG A 61 5.26 -3.55 14.64
N TYR A 62 4.54 -3.33 13.55
CA TYR A 62 3.62 -2.20 13.43
C TYR A 62 2.56 -2.20 14.53
N ARG A 63 2.19 -3.37 15.02
CA ARG A 63 1.19 -3.51 16.11
C ARG A 63 1.69 -2.86 17.38
N GLU A 64 2.96 -3.03 17.69
CA GLU A 64 3.58 -2.39 18.87
C GLU A 64 3.74 -0.90 18.65
N THR A 65 4.26 -0.51 17.48
CA THR A 65 4.53 0.89 17.16
C THR A 65 3.27 1.75 17.22
N TYR A 66 2.16 1.23 16.73
CA TYR A 66 0.90 1.97 16.64
C TYR A 66 -0.14 1.54 17.67
N ASN A 67 0.27 0.81 18.70
CA ASN A 67 -0.61 0.27 19.72
C ASN A 67 -1.46 1.33 20.44
N ALA A 68 -0.91 2.52 20.62
CA ALA A 68 -1.64 3.63 21.27
C ALA A 68 -2.86 4.09 20.47
N PHE A 69 -2.91 3.79 19.17
CA PHE A 69 -3.96 4.23 18.26
C PHE A 69 -4.98 3.15 17.95
N GLY A 70 -4.73 1.92 18.30
CA GLY A 70 -5.64 0.81 18.08
C GLY A 70 -4.94 -0.54 17.99
N ASP A 71 -5.74 -1.60 17.90
CA ASP A 71 -5.26 -2.95 17.69
C ASP A 71 -5.36 -3.27 16.19
N PHE A 72 -4.27 -3.06 15.47
CA PHE A 72 -4.23 -3.28 14.03
C PHE A 72 -3.73 -4.68 13.70
N ARG A 73 -4.56 -5.46 13.02
CA ARG A 73 -4.19 -6.82 12.58
C ARG A 73 -3.42 -6.82 11.28
N PHE A 74 -3.51 -5.73 10.52
CA PHE A 74 -2.78 -5.51 9.28
C PHE A 74 -2.70 -4.02 9.00
N PHE A 75 -1.92 -3.66 8.02
CA PHE A 75 -1.96 -2.32 7.44
C PHE A 75 -2.15 -2.43 5.93
N THR A 76 -2.58 -1.35 5.31
CA THR A 76 -2.65 -1.26 3.85
C THR A 76 -1.55 -0.33 3.36
N LEU A 77 -0.75 -0.78 2.41
CA LEU A 77 0.22 0.06 1.73
C LEU A 77 -0.45 0.71 0.53
N LEU A 78 -0.42 2.03 0.50
CA LEU A 78 -0.90 2.85 -0.60
C LEU A 78 0.31 3.31 -1.41
N PHE A 79 0.38 2.85 -2.65
CA PHE A 79 1.46 3.22 -3.54
C PHE A 79 0.92 4.17 -4.60
N VAL A 80 1.50 5.37 -4.68
CA VAL A 80 1.09 6.43 -5.61
C VAL A 80 2.25 6.77 -6.52
N THR A 81 2.00 6.78 -7.82
CA THR A 81 3.01 7.09 -8.83
C THR A 81 2.48 8.07 -9.87
N LEU A 82 3.36 8.60 -10.72
CA LEU A 82 3.01 9.67 -11.65
C LEU A 82 2.10 9.23 -12.80
N GLY A 83 2.24 8.01 -13.33
CA GLY A 83 1.49 7.61 -14.50
C GLY A 83 1.00 6.19 -14.48
N LYS A 84 0.02 5.89 -15.33
CA LYS A 84 -0.60 4.57 -15.44
C LYS A 84 0.39 3.48 -15.83
N GLU A 85 1.33 3.78 -16.72
CA GLU A 85 2.35 2.81 -17.14
C GLU A 85 3.23 2.42 -15.95
N ARG A 86 3.60 3.38 -15.12
CA ARG A 86 4.40 3.12 -13.94
C ARG A 86 3.63 2.25 -12.94
N VAL A 87 2.34 2.49 -12.76
CA VAL A 87 1.48 1.65 -11.92
C VAL A 87 1.53 0.20 -12.40
N GLU A 88 1.36 -0.02 -13.72
CA GLU A 88 1.38 -1.36 -14.28
C GLU A 88 2.73 -2.04 -14.10
N HIS A 89 3.82 -1.30 -14.30
CA HIS A 89 5.16 -1.84 -14.10
C HIS A 89 5.40 -2.26 -12.65
N VAL A 90 4.99 -1.43 -11.70
CA VAL A 90 5.13 -1.76 -10.27
C VAL A 90 4.29 -2.97 -9.90
N ARG A 91 3.05 -3.02 -10.35
CA ARG A 91 2.17 -4.17 -10.11
C ARG A 91 2.78 -5.46 -10.69
N ALA A 92 3.35 -5.37 -11.88
CA ALA A 92 4.00 -6.53 -12.51
C ALA A 92 5.16 -7.06 -11.66
N GLU A 93 5.97 -6.16 -11.11
CA GLU A 93 7.09 -6.55 -10.23
C GLU A 93 6.63 -7.15 -8.90
N MET A 94 5.41 -6.87 -8.50
CA MET A 94 4.86 -7.38 -7.25
C MET A 94 4.26 -8.79 -7.36
N GLN A 95 4.18 -9.36 -8.57
CA GLN A 95 3.54 -10.67 -8.77
C GLN A 95 4.30 -11.81 -8.10
N ASP A 96 5.60 -11.65 -7.86
CA ASP A 96 6.43 -12.65 -7.20
C ASP A 96 6.38 -12.57 -5.67
N LEU A 97 5.74 -11.54 -5.12
CA LEU A 97 5.54 -11.44 -3.69
C LEU A 97 4.36 -12.33 -3.27
N GLN A 98 4.28 -12.58 -1.98
CA GLN A 98 3.34 -13.56 -1.45
C GLN A 98 1.88 -13.18 -1.74
N GLU A 99 1.15 -14.06 -2.44
CA GLU A 99 -0.23 -13.82 -2.84
C GLU A 99 -1.18 -13.58 -1.66
N SER A 100 -0.95 -14.26 -0.55
CA SER A 100 -1.80 -14.12 0.64
C SER A 100 -1.87 -12.69 1.19
N LEU A 101 -0.90 -11.85 0.81
CA LEU A 101 -0.84 -10.46 1.25
C LEU A 101 -1.28 -9.47 0.17
N SER A 102 -1.84 -9.95 -0.96
CA SER A 102 -2.19 -9.09 -2.09
C SER A 102 -3.22 -8.03 -1.74
N ASP A 103 -4.12 -8.31 -0.81
CA ASP A 103 -5.18 -7.38 -0.41
C ASP A 103 -4.65 -6.20 0.43
N TYR A 104 -3.41 -6.26 0.89
CA TYR A 104 -2.81 -5.22 1.71
C TYR A 104 -2.07 -4.16 0.90
N TYR A 105 -2.09 -4.27 -0.41
CA TYR A 105 -1.44 -3.34 -1.33
C TYR A 105 -2.47 -2.70 -2.25
N ARG A 106 -2.39 -1.38 -2.40
CA ARG A 106 -3.26 -0.61 -3.30
C ARG A 106 -2.43 0.38 -4.08
N PHE A 107 -2.75 0.54 -5.35
CA PHE A 107 -1.96 1.33 -6.30
C PHE A 107 -2.85 2.32 -7.03
N THR A 108 -2.37 3.54 -7.22
CA THR A 108 -3.04 4.54 -8.05
C THR A 108 -2.03 5.56 -8.58
N THR A 109 -2.51 6.45 -9.43
CA THR A 109 -1.73 7.58 -9.92
C THR A 109 -1.89 8.78 -9.00
N PHE A 110 -0.91 9.69 -9.07
CA PHE A 110 -0.96 10.94 -8.32
C PHE A 110 -2.21 11.76 -8.68
N ASP A 111 -2.54 11.85 -9.98
CA ASP A 111 -3.70 12.63 -10.42
C ASP A 111 -5.01 12.08 -9.87
N GLU A 112 -5.19 10.76 -9.89
CA GLU A 112 -6.39 10.14 -9.33
C GLU A 112 -6.47 10.34 -7.81
N ALA A 113 -5.34 10.19 -7.12
CA ALA A 113 -5.28 10.39 -5.68
C ALA A 113 -5.63 11.82 -5.28
N MET A 114 -5.15 12.80 -6.03
CA MET A 114 -5.46 14.20 -5.78
C MET A 114 -6.93 14.54 -6.07
N GLY A 115 -7.53 13.83 -7.02
CA GLY A 115 -8.90 14.07 -7.40
C GLY A 115 -9.92 13.48 -6.45
N ASP A 116 -9.69 12.26 -5.99
CA ASP A 116 -10.66 11.54 -5.15
C ASP A 116 -9.96 10.47 -4.28
N PHE A 117 -9.19 10.91 -3.32
CA PHE A 117 -8.35 10.03 -2.50
C PHE A 117 -9.14 8.90 -1.83
N LEU A 118 -10.35 9.18 -1.36
CA LEU A 118 -11.19 8.20 -0.67
C LEU A 118 -12.09 7.40 -1.61
N GLY A 119 -12.11 7.76 -2.89
CA GLY A 119 -12.96 7.11 -3.87
C GLY A 119 -12.43 5.79 -4.38
N ALA A 120 -13.19 5.16 -5.26
CA ALA A 120 -12.86 3.87 -5.87
C ALA A 120 -11.83 4.05 -6.99
N ILE A 121 -10.63 4.44 -6.64
CA ILE A 121 -9.51 4.70 -7.58
C ILE A 121 -8.36 3.72 -7.43
N TRP A 122 -8.35 2.90 -6.40
CA TRP A 122 -7.21 2.07 -6.03
C TRP A 122 -7.25 0.71 -6.71
N GLN A 123 -6.14 0.31 -7.29
CA GLN A 123 -5.98 -1.00 -7.92
C GLN A 123 -5.30 -1.98 -6.97
N SER A 124 -5.67 -3.26 -7.08
CA SER A 124 -5.00 -4.30 -6.33
C SER A 124 -3.64 -4.64 -6.93
N ARG A 125 -2.88 -5.49 -6.25
CA ARG A 125 -1.60 -5.99 -6.74
C ARG A 125 -1.76 -6.91 -7.96
N LEU A 126 -2.87 -7.61 -8.07
CA LEU A 126 -3.08 -8.59 -9.13
C LEU A 126 -3.37 -7.92 -10.46
N LEU A 127 -2.55 -8.20 -11.48
CA LEU A 127 -2.73 -7.61 -12.81
C LEU A 127 -4.04 -8.02 -13.47
N SER A 128 -4.54 -9.21 -13.15
CA SER A 128 -5.82 -9.71 -13.67
C SER A 128 -7.02 -9.05 -13.01
N ASP A 129 -6.84 -8.38 -11.90
CA ASP A 129 -7.93 -7.71 -11.19
C ASP A 129 -8.12 -6.30 -11.73
N THR A 130 -9.23 -6.07 -12.40
CA THR A 130 -9.57 -4.77 -12.98
C THR A 130 -10.48 -3.93 -12.08
N THR A 131 -10.82 -4.44 -10.92
CA THR A 131 -11.68 -3.73 -9.97
C THR A 131 -10.93 -2.54 -9.38
N ARG A 132 -11.67 -1.45 -9.17
CA ARG A 132 -11.18 -0.27 -8.45
C ARG A 132 -11.80 -0.28 -7.05
N TYR A 133 -10.97 -0.08 -6.06
CA TYR A 133 -11.37 -0.16 -4.66
C TYR A 133 -11.29 1.20 -3.98
N PRO A 134 -12.24 1.53 -3.10
CA PRO A 134 -12.07 2.65 -2.18
C PRO A 134 -11.15 2.23 -1.02
N LEU A 135 -10.60 3.20 -0.31
CA LEU A 135 -9.77 2.90 0.87
C LEU A 135 -10.58 2.29 2.00
N VAL A 136 -11.80 2.73 2.15
CA VAL A 136 -12.70 2.25 3.19
C VAL A 136 -13.80 1.47 2.50
N ARG A 137 -13.93 0.20 2.86
CA ARG A 137 -15.10 -0.56 2.44
C ARG A 137 -16.31 0.10 3.10
N GLU A 138 -17.27 0.50 2.28
CA GLU A 138 -18.59 0.74 2.83
C GLU A 138 -19.00 -0.56 3.49
N GLU A 139 -19.07 -0.55 4.80
CA GLU A 139 -19.81 -1.61 5.46
C GLU A 139 -21.21 -1.52 4.91
N VAL A 140 -21.54 -2.46 4.04
CA VAL A 140 -22.91 -2.70 3.71
C VAL A 140 -23.59 -2.83 5.06
N ALA A 141 -24.42 -1.85 5.39
CA ALA A 141 -25.26 -1.95 6.54
C ALA A 141 -25.95 -3.29 6.43
N VAL A 142 -25.46 -4.27 7.16
CA VAL A 142 -26.16 -5.52 7.27
C VAL A 142 -27.43 -5.15 7.97
N SER A 143 -28.43 -4.93 7.14
CA SER A 143 -29.80 -4.80 7.64
C SER A 143 -30.13 -6.10 8.35
N GLY A 144 -30.13 -6.07 9.57
CA GLY A 144 -30.62 -7.23 10.27
C GLY A 144 -30.17 -7.29 11.58
#